data_674c097ea8ec436d814e2097d504e396
#
_entry.id   674c097ea8ec436d814e2097d504e396
#
_cell.length_a   1.000
_cell.length_b   1.000
_cell.length_c   1.000
_cell.angle_alpha   90.00
_cell.angle_beta   90.00
_cell.angle_gamma   90.00
#
_symmetry.space_group_name_H-M   'P 1'
#
loop_
_entity.id
_entity.type
_entity.pdbx_description
1 polymer ?
#
loop_
_entity_poly.entity_id
_entity_poly.type
_entity_poly.pdbx_seq_one_letter_code
_entity_poly.pdbx_strand_id
1 'polypeptide(L)'
;MSTRSRIGILLPDDSILSVYHHFDGYPEWLGVTLEEHFNTYEKASKLIDGGNMGCCYSENEYNAETGEYETTEPRTTYYGGDDEAPILSKNFDEFTRIDCWQEYIYVFVKDRWVAYSIRQKFDENYEEIIKVIVKEVEIPKKQTVE
;
A
#
# COMPACT_ATOMS: atom_id res chain seq x y z
N MET A 1 -12.81 -1.69 -12.39
CA MET A 1 -11.41 -2.18 -12.45
C MET A 1 -10.67 -1.84 -11.17
N SER A 2 -9.85 -2.75 -10.74
CA SER A 2 -9.09 -2.57 -9.50
C SER A 2 -7.82 -1.77 -9.77
N THR A 3 -7.52 -0.79 -8.90
CA THR A 3 -6.24 -0.12 -8.90
C THR A 3 -5.33 -0.88 -7.95
N ARG A 4 -4.42 -1.65 -8.52
CA ARG A 4 -3.54 -2.54 -7.77
C ARG A 4 -2.33 -1.79 -7.23
N SER A 5 -1.89 -2.18 -6.04
CA SER A 5 -0.74 -1.56 -5.39
C SER A 5 0.07 -2.58 -4.60
N ARG A 6 1.23 -2.15 -4.15
CA ARG A 6 2.05 -2.93 -3.25
C ARG A 6 2.51 -2.05 -2.09
N ILE A 7 2.42 -2.59 -0.89
CA ILE A 7 2.71 -1.86 0.35
C ILE A 7 3.95 -2.47 0.99
N GLY A 8 4.99 -1.68 1.20
CA GLY A 8 6.25 -2.13 1.75
C GLY A 8 6.69 -1.35 2.98
N ILE A 9 7.60 -1.93 3.73
CA ILE A 9 8.27 -1.29 4.85
C ILE A 9 9.77 -1.47 4.70
N LEU A 10 10.50 -0.35 4.82
CA LEU A 10 11.96 -0.36 4.75
C LEU A 10 12.52 -0.85 6.07
N LEU A 11 13.29 -1.95 6.03
CA LEU A 11 13.93 -2.55 7.19
C LEU A 11 15.30 -1.92 7.44
N PRO A 12 15.89 -2.12 8.65
CA PRO A 12 17.18 -1.49 8.98
C PRO A 12 18.34 -1.82 8.05
N ASP A 13 18.29 -2.95 7.35
CA ASP A 13 19.33 -3.37 6.39
C ASP A 13 19.06 -2.92 4.96
N ASP A 14 18.11 -1.98 4.77
CA ASP A 14 17.66 -1.46 3.46
C ASP A 14 16.88 -2.46 2.60
N SER A 15 16.54 -3.63 3.13
CA SER A 15 15.60 -4.53 2.48
C SER A 15 14.17 -4.02 2.67
N ILE A 16 13.26 -4.50 1.84
CA ILE A 16 11.85 -4.11 1.89
C ILE A 16 10.98 -5.35 1.99
N LEU A 17 10.18 -5.42 3.04
CA LEU A 17 9.16 -6.45 3.20
C LEU A 17 7.85 -5.88 2.68
N SER A 18 7.17 -6.59 1.77
CA SER A 18 6.00 -6.01 1.12
C SER A 18 4.89 -7.02 0.87
N VAL A 19 3.69 -6.48 0.70
CA VAL A 19 2.47 -7.24 0.44
C VAL A 19 1.70 -6.62 -0.73
N TYR A 20 0.88 -7.43 -1.38
CA TYR A 20 -0.02 -7.01 -2.45
C TYR A 20 -1.33 -6.45 -1.87
N HIS A 21 -1.86 -5.40 -2.53
CA HIS A 21 -3.13 -4.77 -2.20
C HIS A 21 -3.95 -4.64 -3.48
N HIS A 22 -5.17 -5.17 -3.51
CA HIS A 22 -5.93 -5.35 -4.76
C HIS A 22 -6.83 -4.17 -5.14
N PHE A 23 -7.63 -3.64 -4.21
CA PHE A 23 -8.65 -2.64 -4.52
C PHE A 23 -8.27 -1.23 -4.08
N ASP A 24 -8.57 -0.24 -4.94
CA ASP A 24 -8.47 1.18 -4.59
C ASP A 24 -7.10 1.60 -4.03
N GLY A 25 -6.03 1.12 -4.70
CA GLY A 25 -4.65 1.37 -4.27
C GLY A 25 -4.08 2.73 -4.63
N TYR A 26 -4.89 3.68 -5.09
CA TYR A 26 -4.42 5.01 -5.48
C TYR A 26 -4.21 5.92 -4.26
N PRO A 27 -3.35 6.96 -4.38
CA PRO A 27 -2.96 7.77 -3.22
C PRO A 27 -4.11 8.47 -2.49
N GLU A 28 -5.15 8.87 -3.20
CA GLU A 28 -6.32 9.56 -2.65
C GLU A 28 -7.13 8.69 -1.71
N TRP A 29 -6.96 7.38 -1.79
CA TRP A 29 -7.68 6.41 -0.96
C TRP A 29 -6.74 5.64 -0.04
N LEU A 30 -5.94 4.72 -0.61
CA LEU A 30 -5.03 3.91 0.19
C LEU A 30 -3.95 4.75 0.87
N GLY A 31 -3.36 5.71 0.15
CA GLY A 31 -2.33 6.57 0.71
C GLY A 31 -2.81 7.32 1.94
N VAL A 32 -4.00 7.89 1.87
CA VAL A 32 -4.62 8.61 3.00
C VAL A 32 -4.85 7.68 4.18
N THR A 33 -5.38 6.46 3.92
CA THR A 33 -5.60 5.46 4.95
C THR A 33 -4.30 5.07 5.65
N LEU A 34 -3.24 4.85 4.90
CA LEU A 34 -1.93 4.49 5.47
C LEU A 34 -1.39 5.62 6.35
N GLU A 35 -1.45 6.86 5.91
CA GLU A 35 -0.96 8.00 6.68
C GLU A 35 -1.77 8.25 7.96
N GLU A 36 -3.07 8.04 7.92
CA GLU A 36 -3.92 8.27 9.08
C GLU A 36 -3.83 7.18 10.14
N HIS A 37 -3.80 5.91 9.71
CA HIS A 37 -4.01 4.79 10.62
C HIS A 37 -2.79 3.90 10.79
N PHE A 38 -1.77 4.00 9.94
CA PHE A 38 -0.60 3.14 9.96
C PHE A 38 0.70 3.95 9.93
N ASN A 39 0.73 5.05 10.67
CA ASN A 39 1.79 6.06 10.62
C ASN A 39 2.95 5.85 11.60
N THR A 40 3.09 4.64 12.14
CA THR A 40 4.24 4.26 12.97
C THR A 40 4.83 2.96 12.43
N TYR A 41 6.10 2.72 12.74
CA TYR A 41 6.78 1.48 12.35
C TYR A 41 6.01 0.25 12.82
N GLU A 42 5.56 0.27 14.07
CA GLU A 42 4.80 -0.83 14.66
C GLU A 42 3.49 -1.09 13.91
N LYS A 43 2.73 -0.04 13.64
CA LYS A 43 1.45 -0.17 12.92
C LYS A 43 1.65 -0.63 11.47
N ALA A 44 2.63 -0.06 10.78
CA ALA A 44 2.96 -0.44 9.40
C ALA A 44 3.43 -1.89 9.34
N SER A 45 4.31 -2.29 10.25
CA SER A 45 4.83 -3.65 10.34
C SER A 45 3.71 -4.67 10.59
N LYS A 46 2.80 -4.37 11.49
CA LYS A 46 1.67 -5.22 11.82
C LYS A 46 0.72 -5.37 10.62
N LEU A 47 0.48 -4.29 9.88
CA LEU A 47 -0.34 -4.35 8.66
C LEU A 47 0.27 -5.31 7.64
N ILE A 48 1.57 -5.20 7.39
CA ILE A 48 2.28 -6.01 6.41
C ILE A 48 2.39 -7.47 6.83
N ASP A 49 2.55 -7.73 8.11
CA ASP A 49 2.65 -9.10 8.65
C ASP A 49 1.40 -9.95 8.35
N GLY A 50 0.26 -9.32 8.11
CA GLY A 50 -0.96 -10.03 7.74
C GLY A 50 -0.93 -10.63 6.34
N GLY A 51 0.01 -10.22 5.49
CA GLY A 51 0.14 -10.74 4.13
C GLY A 51 -0.66 -9.97 3.10
N ASN A 52 -0.82 -10.56 1.92
CA ASN A 52 -1.56 -9.94 0.82
C ASN A 52 -3.02 -9.69 1.18
N MET A 53 -3.57 -8.59 0.70
CA MET A 53 -4.89 -8.14 1.09
C MET A 53 -5.72 -7.70 -0.11
N GLY A 54 -7.04 -7.83 0.01
CA GLY A 54 -7.97 -7.30 -0.97
C GLY A 54 -8.10 -5.80 -0.81
N CYS A 55 -8.30 -5.35 0.42
CA CYS A 55 -8.54 -3.93 0.68
C CYS A 55 -8.14 -3.55 2.11
N CYS A 56 -7.57 -2.37 2.24
CA CYS A 56 -7.33 -1.71 3.52
C CYS A 56 -7.98 -0.34 3.43
N TYR A 57 -8.97 -0.08 4.26
CA TYR A 57 -9.73 1.16 4.13
C TYR A 57 -10.31 1.62 5.47
N SER A 58 -10.58 2.92 5.54
CA SER A 58 -11.37 3.50 6.62
C SER A 58 -12.56 4.23 6.01
N GLU A 59 -13.67 4.21 6.70
CA GLU A 59 -14.90 4.86 6.27
C GLU A 59 -15.39 5.82 7.34
N ASN A 60 -16.19 6.79 6.92
CA ASN A 60 -16.92 7.63 7.85
C ASN A 60 -18.30 7.02 8.05
N GLU A 61 -18.64 6.75 9.31
CA GLU A 61 -19.98 6.28 9.65
C GLU A 61 -20.81 7.42 10.23
N TYR A 62 -22.07 7.49 9.82
CA TYR A 62 -22.99 8.48 10.35
C TYR A 62 -23.48 8.05 11.73
N ASN A 63 -23.25 8.91 12.72
CA ASN A 63 -23.77 8.70 14.07
C ASN A 63 -25.08 9.43 14.22
N ALA A 64 -26.19 8.69 14.28
CA ALA A 64 -27.53 9.25 14.37
C ALA A 64 -27.77 9.98 15.69
N GLU A 65 -27.05 9.66 16.76
CA GLU A 65 -27.19 10.31 18.05
C GLU A 65 -26.55 11.69 18.07
N THR A 66 -25.41 11.87 17.41
CA THR A 66 -24.69 13.14 17.36
C THR A 66 -25.00 13.96 16.11
N GLY A 67 -25.51 13.31 15.05
CA GLY A 67 -25.71 13.94 13.75
C GLY A 67 -24.43 14.18 12.98
N GLU A 68 -23.33 13.58 13.38
CA GLU A 68 -22.03 13.76 12.77
C GLU A 68 -21.49 12.47 12.16
N TYR A 69 -20.55 12.62 11.21
CA TYR A 69 -19.82 11.50 10.67
C TYR A 69 -18.56 11.27 11.50
N GLU A 70 -18.35 10.03 11.88
CA GLU A 70 -17.19 9.61 12.65
C GLU A 70 -16.31 8.69 11.80
N THR A 71 -14.97 8.85 11.90
CA THR A 71 -14.03 7.98 11.23
C THR A 71 -14.00 6.66 11.97
N THR A 72 -14.27 5.57 11.26
CA THR A 72 -14.22 4.23 11.84
C THR A 72 -12.77 3.73 11.90
N GLU A 73 -12.54 2.72 12.74
CA GLU A 73 -11.28 1.99 12.73
C GLU A 73 -11.01 1.41 11.33
N PRO A 74 -9.75 1.38 10.88
CA PRO A 74 -9.44 0.84 9.57
C PRO A 74 -9.75 -0.65 9.53
N ARG A 75 -10.24 -1.09 8.38
CA ARG A 75 -10.57 -2.48 8.13
C ARG A 75 -9.63 -3.02 7.06
N THR A 76 -9.11 -4.19 7.30
CA THR A 76 -8.23 -4.86 6.35
C THR A 76 -8.78 -6.25 6.04
N THR A 77 -9.00 -6.52 4.77
CA THR A 77 -9.46 -7.82 4.30
C THR A 77 -8.28 -8.59 3.74
N TYR A 78 -7.69 -9.45 4.57
CA TYR A 78 -6.56 -10.30 4.16
C TYR A 78 -7.07 -11.54 3.44
N TYR A 79 -6.30 -12.00 2.44
CA TYR A 79 -6.62 -13.25 1.75
C TYR A 79 -6.35 -14.48 2.62
N GLY A 80 -5.28 -14.44 3.42
CA GLY A 80 -4.88 -15.54 4.27
C GLY A 80 -4.22 -16.68 3.51
N GLY A 81 -3.46 -17.50 4.21
CA GLY A 81 -2.79 -18.66 3.63
C GLY A 81 -1.31 -18.44 3.37
N ASP A 82 -0.59 -19.54 3.18
CA ASP A 82 0.86 -19.52 3.03
C ASP A 82 1.32 -18.86 1.72
N ASP A 83 0.51 -18.95 0.66
CA ASP A 83 0.81 -18.34 -0.64
C ASP A 83 0.64 -16.82 -0.63
N GLU A 84 0.04 -16.29 0.42
CA GLU A 84 -0.24 -14.85 0.54
C GLU A 84 0.72 -14.13 1.50
N ALA A 85 1.83 -14.77 1.86
CA ALA A 85 2.80 -14.20 2.79
C ALA A 85 3.55 -13.01 2.19
N PRO A 86 4.08 -12.11 3.04
CA PRO A 86 4.89 -10.98 2.55
C PRO A 86 6.14 -11.46 1.80
N ILE A 87 6.59 -10.65 0.86
CA ILE A 87 7.80 -10.90 0.08
C ILE A 87 8.90 -9.97 0.56
N LEU A 88 10.07 -10.55 0.84
CA LEU A 88 11.27 -9.78 1.20
C LEU A 88 12.11 -9.50 -0.04
N SER A 89 12.34 -8.23 -0.33
CA SER A 89 13.20 -7.77 -1.40
C SER A 89 14.49 -7.20 -0.82
N LYS A 90 15.64 -7.47 -1.45
CA LYS A 90 16.94 -7.05 -0.93
C LYS A 90 17.14 -5.54 -0.91
N ASN A 91 16.49 -4.84 -1.86
CA ASN A 91 16.60 -3.40 -2.02
C ASN A 91 15.40 -2.86 -2.79
N PHE A 92 15.37 -1.55 -2.98
CA PHE A 92 14.27 -0.88 -3.67
C PHE A 92 14.13 -1.33 -5.12
N ASP A 93 15.25 -1.51 -5.84
CA ASP A 93 15.21 -1.96 -7.24
C ASP A 93 14.50 -3.32 -7.36
N GLU A 94 14.87 -4.28 -6.53
CA GLU A 94 14.25 -5.60 -6.53
C GLU A 94 12.75 -5.51 -6.19
N PHE A 95 12.41 -4.66 -5.21
CA PHE A 95 11.03 -4.41 -4.84
C PHE A 95 10.19 -3.89 -6.02
N THR A 96 10.73 -2.98 -6.83
CA THR A 96 10.02 -2.42 -7.98
C THR A 96 9.81 -3.43 -9.10
N ARG A 97 10.53 -4.55 -9.06
CA ARG A 97 10.46 -5.60 -10.11
C ARG A 97 9.56 -6.76 -9.73
N ILE A 98 8.86 -6.68 -8.62
CA ILE A 98 7.85 -7.69 -8.27
C ILE A 98 6.69 -7.55 -9.27
N ASP A 99 6.30 -8.66 -9.90
CA ASP A 99 5.25 -8.69 -10.91
C ASP A 99 3.89 -8.99 -10.29
N CYS A 100 3.14 -7.96 -10.00
CA CYS A 100 1.76 -8.10 -9.52
C CYS A 100 0.82 -7.06 -10.15
N TRP A 101 1.22 -6.48 -11.29
CA TRP A 101 0.43 -5.51 -12.06
C TRP A 101 0.09 -4.25 -11.26
N GLN A 102 0.92 -3.90 -10.30
CA GLN A 102 0.72 -2.71 -9.46
C GLN A 102 0.90 -1.42 -10.26
N GLU A 103 0.03 -0.46 -9.98
CA GLU A 103 0.09 0.89 -10.55
C GLU A 103 0.70 1.88 -9.58
N TYR A 104 0.67 1.57 -8.28
CA TYR A 104 1.25 2.37 -7.21
C TYR A 104 1.99 1.48 -6.23
N ILE A 105 3.03 2.03 -5.64
CA ILE A 105 3.75 1.38 -4.54
C ILE A 105 3.90 2.36 -3.39
N TYR A 106 3.87 1.82 -2.18
CA TYR A 106 4.00 2.58 -0.94
C TYR A 106 5.10 1.97 -0.11
N VAL A 107 5.97 2.80 0.45
CA VAL A 107 7.03 2.33 1.34
C VAL A 107 7.03 3.17 2.60
N PHE A 108 6.96 2.51 3.76
CA PHE A 108 7.15 3.18 5.05
C PHE A 108 8.64 3.31 5.29
N VAL A 109 9.12 4.55 5.29
CA VAL A 109 10.55 4.86 5.42
C VAL A 109 10.74 5.65 6.71
N LYS A 110 11.36 5.01 7.70
CA LYS A 110 11.64 5.58 9.03
C LYS A 110 10.37 5.93 9.80
N ASP A 111 9.70 7.02 9.48
CA ASP A 111 8.52 7.49 10.22
C ASP A 111 7.41 8.02 9.30
N ARG A 112 7.53 7.79 8.00
CA ARG A 112 6.54 8.30 7.05
C ARG A 112 6.32 7.36 5.86
N TRP A 113 5.18 7.50 5.23
CA TRP A 113 4.86 6.82 3.99
C TRP A 113 5.33 7.64 2.79
N VAL A 114 5.95 6.96 1.83
CA VAL A 114 6.30 7.55 0.54
C VAL A 114 5.57 6.75 -0.54
N ALA A 115 4.88 7.46 -1.43
CA ALA A 115 4.11 6.85 -2.51
C ALA A 115 4.78 7.10 -3.85
N TYR A 116 4.68 6.11 -4.73
CA TYR A 116 5.22 6.20 -6.09
C TYR A 116 4.18 5.66 -7.07
N SER A 117 4.10 6.29 -8.24
CA SER A 117 3.48 5.62 -9.38
C SER A 117 4.53 4.73 -10.03
N ILE A 118 4.11 3.60 -10.58
CA ILE A 118 5.03 2.63 -11.16
C ILE A 118 4.48 2.11 -12.48
N ARG A 119 5.38 2.00 -13.46
CA ARG A 119 5.07 1.37 -14.74
C ARG A 119 6.18 0.39 -15.07
N GLN A 120 5.81 -0.87 -15.28
CA GLN A 120 6.73 -1.94 -15.64
C GLN A 120 6.55 -2.25 -17.12
N LYS A 121 7.67 -2.35 -17.84
CA LYS A 121 7.68 -2.78 -19.22
C LYS A 121 8.20 -4.20 -19.30
N PHE A 122 7.49 -5.05 -20.01
CA PHE A 122 7.80 -6.46 -20.16
C PHE A 122 8.46 -6.73 -21.52
N ASP A 123 9.11 -7.87 -21.63
CA ASP A 123 9.64 -8.35 -22.92
C ASP A 123 8.48 -8.74 -23.86
N GLU A 124 8.78 -9.14 -25.08
CA GLU A 124 7.80 -9.49 -26.10
C GLU A 124 6.85 -10.62 -25.66
N ASN A 125 7.34 -11.50 -24.80
CA ASN A 125 6.59 -12.67 -24.32
C ASN A 125 5.91 -12.44 -22.98
N TYR A 126 6.02 -11.23 -22.39
CA TYR A 126 5.52 -10.88 -21.04
C TYR A 126 6.09 -11.78 -19.93
N GLU A 127 7.30 -12.31 -20.14
CA GLU A 127 7.95 -13.19 -19.18
C GLU A 127 8.87 -12.45 -18.20
N GLU A 128 9.55 -11.39 -18.68
CA GLU A 128 10.48 -10.64 -17.86
C GLU A 128 10.22 -9.14 -17.90
N ILE A 129 10.44 -8.49 -16.77
CA ILE A 129 10.38 -7.04 -16.68
C ILE A 129 11.72 -6.49 -17.18
N ILE A 130 11.67 -5.75 -18.30
CA ILE A 130 12.89 -5.20 -18.93
C ILE A 130 13.16 -3.76 -18.52
N LYS A 131 12.15 -3.06 -18.01
CA LYS A 131 12.31 -1.67 -17.58
C LYS A 131 11.25 -1.31 -16.55
N VAL A 132 11.64 -0.53 -15.54
CA VAL A 132 10.72 0.00 -14.54
C VAL A 132 10.85 1.52 -14.50
N ILE A 133 9.72 2.21 -14.57
CA ILE A 133 9.64 3.67 -14.45
C ILE A 133 8.90 3.96 -13.15
N VAL A 134 9.59 4.61 -12.21
CA VAL A 134 9.06 4.94 -10.88
C VAL A 134 9.11 6.46 -10.70
N LYS A 135 8.00 7.03 -10.25
CA LYS A 135 7.91 8.46 -9.99
C LYS A 135 7.25 8.68 -8.63
N GLU A 136 7.91 9.44 -7.76
CA GLU A 136 7.31 9.79 -6.46
C GLU A 136 6.06 10.65 -6.70
N VAL A 137 4.99 10.32 -5.97
CA VAL A 137 3.73 11.06 -6.03
C VAL A 137 3.33 11.48 -4.63
N GLU A 138 2.59 12.58 -4.55
CA GLU A 138 2.12 13.09 -3.27
C GLU A 138 0.93 12.29 -2.77
N ILE A 139 0.90 12.01 -1.45
CA ILE A 139 -0.28 11.48 -0.79
C ILE A 139 -1.09 12.70 -0.34
N PRO A 140 -2.32 12.89 -0.86
CA PRO A 140 -3.10 14.06 -0.47
C PRO A 140 -3.51 13.98 0.99
N LYS A 141 -3.67 15.15 1.61
CA LYS A 141 -4.17 15.21 2.98
C LYS A 141 -5.66 14.93 2.96
N LYS A 142 -6.15 14.27 4.01
CA LYS A 142 -7.58 14.04 4.17
C LYS A 142 -8.31 15.37 4.16
N GLN A 143 -9.32 15.49 3.28
CA GLN A 143 -10.14 16.66 3.26
C GLN A 143 -11.06 16.64 4.48
N THR A 144 -10.92 17.67 5.31
CA THR A 144 -11.92 17.93 6.35
C THR A 144 -13.16 18.46 5.64
N VAL A 145 -14.25 17.73 5.76
CA VAL A 145 -15.55 18.23 5.30
C VAL A 145 -16.01 19.25 6.35
N GLU A 146 -15.97 20.50 5.97
CA GLU A 146 -16.55 21.53 6.81
C GLU A 146 -18.06 21.50 6.74
#